data_ae80835a6d1e0bf4762e2727cf231a92
#
_entry.id   ae80835a6d1e0bf4762e2727cf231a92
#
_cell.length_a   1.000
_cell.length_b   1.000
_cell.length_c   1.000
_cell.angle_alpha   90.00
_cell.angle_beta   90.00
_cell.angle_gamma   90.00
#
_symmetry.space_group_name_H-M   'P 1'
#
loop_
_entity.id
_entity.type
_entity.pdbx_description
1 polymer ?
#
loop_
_entity_poly.entity_id
_entity_poly.type
_entity_poly.pdbx_seq_one_letter_code
_entity_poly.pdbx_strand_id
1 'polypeptide(L)'
;MNYLMNTLKLSIYGLLWGFPVPIILALLLNRIRKTGIKKKVQLLIYMPNFISVIVLCGMVRMLLSPVGPLNKVLGISTNWMTMPSAFRTIYIASGIWQAAGWSSIMYTAALANASKELEEAATMDGANLLQQIWYVELPAIKNIIVIQFILQAGNIM
;
A
#
# COMPACT_ATOMS: atom_id res chain seq x y z
N MET A 1 14.05 -25.11 13.13
CA MET A 1 14.75 -23.84 12.84
C MET A 1 14.23 -23.13 11.58
N ASN A 2 13.77 -23.85 10.57
CA ASN A 2 13.31 -23.26 9.30
C ASN A 2 11.99 -22.47 9.40
N TYR A 3 11.10 -22.81 10.32
CA TYR A 3 9.79 -22.13 10.46
C TYR A 3 9.94 -20.69 10.99
N LEU A 4 10.71 -20.51 12.07
CA LEU A 4 10.99 -19.18 12.63
C LEU A 4 11.66 -18.27 11.60
N MET A 5 12.66 -18.79 10.88
CA MET A 5 13.36 -18.04 9.85
C MET A 5 12.44 -17.66 8.68
N ASN A 6 11.52 -18.54 8.31
CA ASN A 6 10.55 -18.26 7.25
C ASN A 6 9.53 -17.19 7.68
N THR A 7 9.02 -17.28 8.91
CA THR A 7 8.11 -16.28 9.50
C THR A 7 8.79 -14.92 9.58
N LEU A 8 10.01 -14.84 10.10
CA LEU A 8 10.77 -13.59 10.14
C LEU A 8 10.99 -12.98 8.75
N LYS A 9 11.35 -13.81 7.77
CA LYS A 9 11.50 -13.33 6.38
C LYS A 9 10.20 -12.76 5.84
N LEU A 10 9.06 -13.46 6.02
CA LEU A 10 7.76 -12.98 5.55
C LEU A 10 7.39 -11.65 6.24
N SER A 11 7.61 -11.53 7.55
CA SER A 11 7.30 -10.32 8.31
C SER A 11 8.19 -9.14 7.88
N ILE A 12 9.48 -9.36 7.69
CA ILE A 12 10.41 -8.31 7.24
C ILE A 12 10.06 -7.85 5.81
N TYR A 13 9.80 -8.79 4.88
CA TYR A 13 9.37 -8.43 3.53
C TYR A 13 8.00 -7.74 3.54
N GLY A 14 7.07 -8.20 4.38
CA GLY A 14 5.77 -7.56 4.59
C GLY A 14 5.91 -6.12 5.08
N LEU A 15 6.80 -5.88 6.05
CA LEU A 15 7.08 -4.53 6.54
C LEU A 15 7.75 -3.67 5.47
N LEU A 16 8.79 -4.20 4.81
CA LEU A 16 9.57 -3.44 3.83
C LEU A 16 8.73 -2.94 2.65
N TRP A 17 7.83 -3.77 2.14
CA TRP A 17 6.98 -3.43 1.01
C TRP A 17 5.62 -2.87 1.44
N GLY A 18 5.06 -3.36 2.55
CA GLY A 18 3.76 -2.93 3.07
C GLY A 18 3.77 -1.55 3.69
N PHE A 19 4.90 -1.13 4.28
CA PHE A 19 5.00 0.18 4.94
C PHE A 19 5.04 1.37 3.97
N PRO A 20 5.83 1.38 2.88
CA PRO A 20 5.86 2.52 1.96
C PRO A 20 4.59 2.70 1.14
N VAL A 21 3.88 1.62 0.79
CA VAL A 21 2.74 1.68 -0.12
C VAL A 21 1.60 2.58 0.39
N PRO A 22 1.14 2.49 1.66
CA PRO A 22 0.14 3.41 2.19
C PRO A 22 0.57 4.88 2.19
N ILE A 23 1.85 5.15 2.41
CA ILE A 23 2.41 6.52 2.38
C ILE A 23 2.32 7.07 0.96
N ILE A 24 2.78 6.29 -0.03
CA ILE A 24 2.70 6.67 -1.46
C ILE A 24 1.24 6.90 -1.86
N LEU A 25 0.32 6.03 -1.46
CA LEU A 25 -1.11 6.20 -1.75
C LEU A 25 -1.66 7.49 -1.14
N ALA A 26 -1.30 7.82 0.10
CA ALA A 26 -1.75 9.06 0.76
C ALA A 26 -1.23 10.30 0.03
N LEU A 27 0.05 10.32 -0.35
CA LEU A 27 0.66 11.41 -1.12
C LEU A 27 -0.02 11.58 -2.50
N LEU A 28 -0.29 10.48 -3.20
CA LEU A 28 -1.01 10.52 -4.48
C LEU A 28 -2.45 11.03 -4.32
N LEU A 29 -3.16 10.57 -3.28
CA LEU A 29 -4.51 11.03 -2.97
C LEU A 29 -4.54 12.52 -2.60
N ASN A 30 -3.48 13.04 -1.96
CA ASN A 30 -3.38 14.45 -1.62
C ASN A 30 -3.31 15.35 -2.86
N ARG A 31 -2.76 14.85 -3.96
CA ARG A 31 -2.65 15.58 -5.24
C ARG A 31 -3.96 15.70 -6.02
N ILE A 32 -4.98 14.93 -5.66
CA ILE A 32 -6.29 15.02 -6.33
C ILE A 32 -7.03 16.25 -5.82
N ARG A 33 -7.04 17.32 -6.63
CA ARG A 33 -7.69 18.60 -6.29
C ARG A 33 -9.23 18.53 -6.30
N LYS A 34 -9.81 17.73 -7.23
CA LYS A 34 -11.27 17.61 -7.34
C LYS A 34 -11.84 16.70 -6.25
N THR A 35 -12.51 17.26 -5.27
CA THR A 35 -13.07 16.56 -4.09
C THR A 35 -13.94 15.36 -4.47
N GLY A 36 -14.76 15.48 -5.52
CA GLY A 36 -15.62 14.39 -5.98
C GLY A 36 -14.82 13.18 -6.53
N ILE A 37 -13.75 13.44 -7.27
CA ILE A 37 -12.86 12.40 -7.80
C ILE A 37 -12.07 11.77 -6.64
N LYS A 38 -11.53 12.58 -5.74
CA LYS A 38 -10.80 12.13 -4.55
C LYS A 38 -11.63 11.13 -3.74
N LYS A 39 -12.90 11.47 -3.44
CA LYS A 39 -13.81 10.57 -2.70
C LYS A 39 -14.06 9.25 -3.42
N LYS A 40 -14.26 9.25 -4.74
CA LYS A 40 -14.47 8.03 -5.53
C LYS A 40 -13.22 7.14 -5.53
N VAL A 41 -12.04 7.74 -5.70
CA VAL A 41 -10.77 7.00 -5.67
C VAL A 41 -10.50 6.42 -4.29
N GLN A 42 -10.74 7.20 -3.23
CA GLN A 42 -10.64 6.73 -1.85
C GLN A 42 -11.55 5.53 -1.59
N LEU A 43 -12.83 5.59 -2.01
CA LEU A 43 -13.76 4.48 -1.86
C LEU A 43 -13.24 3.21 -2.53
N LEU A 44 -12.75 3.32 -3.78
CA LEU A 44 -12.19 2.19 -4.53
C LEU A 44 -10.96 1.58 -3.84
N ILE A 45 -10.06 2.40 -3.31
CA ILE A 45 -8.82 1.96 -2.65
C ILE A 45 -9.11 1.35 -1.27
N TYR A 46 -10.16 1.82 -0.56
CA TYR A 46 -10.51 1.32 0.77
C TYR A 46 -11.35 0.04 0.72
N MET A 47 -12.10 -0.17 -0.37
CA MET A 47 -13.01 -1.31 -0.53
C MET A 47 -12.37 -2.70 -0.30
N PRO A 48 -11.14 -2.97 -0.78
CA PRO A 48 -10.51 -4.29 -0.57
C PRO A 48 -10.37 -4.69 0.89
N ASN A 49 -10.22 -3.74 1.80
CA ASN A 49 -10.08 -4.01 3.24
C ASN A 49 -11.32 -4.67 3.86
N PHE A 50 -12.50 -4.50 3.26
CA PHE A 50 -13.76 -5.09 3.74
C PHE A 50 -14.00 -6.50 3.19
N ILE A 51 -13.15 -6.98 2.28
CA ILE A 51 -13.22 -8.34 1.75
C ILE A 51 -12.64 -9.30 2.79
N SER A 52 -13.38 -10.37 3.12
CA SER A 52 -12.83 -11.36 4.04
C SER A 52 -11.61 -12.07 3.44
N VAL A 53 -10.69 -12.49 4.31
CA VAL A 53 -9.46 -13.19 3.89
C VAL A 53 -9.79 -14.47 3.10
N ILE A 54 -10.87 -15.17 3.44
CA ILE A 54 -11.30 -16.38 2.74
C ILE A 54 -11.68 -16.06 1.29
N VAL A 55 -12.47 -15.00 1.08
CA VAL A 55 -12.87 -14.55 -0.25
C VAL A 55 -11.64 -14.06 -1.04
N LEU A 56 -10.76 -13.31 -0.40
CA LEU A 56 -9.50 -12.86 -1.02
C LEU A 56 -8.66 -14.05 -1.51
N CYS A 57 -8.47 -15.07 -0.67
CA CYS A 57 -7.73 -16.27 -1.05
C CYS A 57 -8.40 -17.00 -2.22
N GLY A 58 -9.74 -17.07 -2.24
CA GLY A 58 -10.50 -17.63 -3.35
C GLY A 58 -10.29 -16.87 -4.66
N MET A 59 -10.34 -15.54 -4.61
CA MET A 59 -10.10 -14.66 -5.76
C MET A 59 -8.67 -14.83 -6.29
N VAL A 60 -7.66 -14.79 -5.42
CA VAL A 60 -6.25 -14.97 -5.79
C VAL A 60 -6.04 -16.35 -6.43
N ARG A 61 -6.61 -17.41 -5.83
CA ARG A 61 -6.53 -18.77 -6.39
C ARG A 61 -7.16 -18.86 -7.77
N MET A 62 -8.33 -18.24 -7.99
CA MET A 62 -9.01 -18.22 -9.28
C MET A 62 -8.20 -17.47 -10.35
N LEU A 63 -7.65 -16.29 -9.99
CA LEU A 63 -6.83 -15.46 -10.89
C LEU A 63 -5.55 -16.17 -11.32
N LEU A 64 -4.90 -16.89 -10.40
CA LEU A 64 -3.59 -17.52 -10.57
C LEU A 64 -3.68 -19.01 -10.95
N SER A 65 -4.89 -19.55 -11.18
CA SER A 65 -5.10 -20.93 -11.63
C SER A 65 -4.56 -21.14 -13.06
N PRO A 66 -4.24 -22.38 -13.46
CA PRO A 66 -3.77 -22.69 -14.82
C PRO A 66 -4.68 -22.19 -15.94
N VAL A 67 -6.00 -22.18 -15.69
CA VAL A 67 -7.02 -21.67 -16.63
C VAL A 67 -7.47 -20.25 -16.30
N GLY A 68 -6.83 -19.62 -15.32
CA GLY A 68 -7.18 -18.30 -14.82
C GLY A 68 -6.87 -17.17 -15.81
N PRO A 69 -7.50 -15.98 -15.59
CA PRO A 69 -7.34 -14.84 -16.49
C PRO A 69 -5.89 -14.37 -16.62
N LEU A 70 -5.08 -14.46 -15.57
CA LEU A 70 -3.68 -14.09 -15.64
C LEU A 70 -2.89 -14.95 -16.65
N ASN A 71 -3.05 -16.26 -16.56
CA ASN A 71 -2.39 -17.19 -17.46
C ASN A 71 -2.87 -17.05 -18.92
N LYS A 72 -4.17 -16.75 -19.12
CA LYS A 72 -4.72 -16.47 -20.45
C LYS A 72 -4.07 -15.21 -21.08
N VAL A 73 -3.89 -14.15 -20.31
CA VAL A 73 -3.25 -12.92 -20.80
C VAL A 73 -1.77 -13.14 -21.09
N LEU A 74 -1.08 -13.94 -20.28
CA LEU A 74 0.35 -14.24 -20.45
C LEU A 74 0.64 -15.36 -21.48
N GLY A 75 -0.40 -16.06 -21.97
CA GLY A 75 -0.25 -17.17 -22.91
C GLY A 75 0.44 -18.40 -22.32
N ILE A 76 0.35 -18.61 -21.00
CA ILE A 76 0.99 -19.71 -20.27
C ILE A 76 -0.07 -20.48 -19.46
N SER A 77 0.28 -21.72 -19.04
CA SER A 77 -0.60 -22.58 -18.22
C SER A 77 0.06 -22.99 -16.90
N THR A 78 0.64 -22.03 -16.21
CA THR A 78 1.40 -22.25 -14.98
C THR A 78 0.49 -22.24 -13.76
N ASN A 79 0.68 -23.19 -12.83
CA ASN A 79 0.02 -23.15 -11.53
C ASN A 79 0.90 -22.39 -10.53
N TRP A 80 0.66 -21.09 -10.39
CA TRP A 80 1.43 -20.19 -9.52
C TRP A 80 1.32 -20.56 -8.04
N MET A 81 0.21 -21.18 -7.63
CA MET A 81 -0.05 -21.53 -6.22
C MET A 81 0.81 -22.72 -5.74
N THR A 82 1.29 -23.54 -6.66
CA THR A 82 2.14 -24.70 -6.33
C THR A 82 3.62 -24.37 -6.34
N MET A 83 4.00 -23.15 -6.73
CA MET A 83 5.39 -22.70 -6.77
C MET A 83 5.82 -22.08 -5.45
N PRO A 84 6.77 -22.69 -4.69
CA PRO A 84 7.26 -22.13 -3.43
C PRO A 84 7.91 -20.75 -3.57
N SER A 85 8.53 -20.49 -4.74
CA SER A 85 9.16 -19.19 -5.05
C SER A 85 8.14 -18.07 -5.23
N ALA A 86 6.97 -18.36 -5.80
CA ALA A 86 5.90 -17.39 -6.04
C ALA A 86 5.08 -17.09 -4.77
N PHE A 87 5.02 -18.04 -3.82
CA PHE A 87 4.18 -17.94 -2.63
C PHE A 87 4.40 -16.64 -1.84
N ARG A 88 5.65 -16.28 -1.57
CA ARG A 88 5.95 -15.06 -0.79
C ARG A 88 5.43 -13.80 -1.48
N THR A 89 5.68 -13.70 -2.77
CA THR A 89 5.25 -12.53 -3.55
C THR A 89 3.73 -12.44 -3.59
N ILE A 90 3.04 -13.55 -3.83
CA ILE A 90 1.57 -13.62 -3.87
C ILE A 90 0.99 -13.23 -2.51
N TYR A 91 1.50 -13.81 -1.43
CA TYR A 91 1.05 -13.55 -0.06
C TYR A 91 1.23 -12.08 0.32
N ILE A 92 2.41 -11.50 0.08
CA ILE A 92 2.71 -10.12 0.43
C ILE A 92 1.92 -9.16 -0.46
N ALA A 93 1.88 -9.38 -1.77
CA ALA A 93 1.16 -8.52 -2.70
C ALA A 93 -0.34 -8.49 -2.44
N SER A 94 -0.95 -9.65 -2.17
CA SER A 94 -2.39 -9.73 -1.83
C SER A 94 -2.71 -9.05 -0.50
N GLY A 95 -1.85 -9.21 0.51
CA GLY A 95 -1.99 -8.53 1.79
C GLY A 95 -1.84 -7.01 1.69
N ILE A 96 -0.86 -6.53 0.92
CA ILE A 96 -0.67 -5.10 0.66
C ILE A 96 -1.89 -4.55 -0.09
N TRP A 97 -2.36 -5.21 -1.15
CA TRP A 97 -3.53 -4.79 -1.90
C TRP A 97 -4.77 -4.67 -0.99
N GLN A 98 -4.96 -5.60 -0.07
CA GLN A 98 -6.09 -5.57 0.85
C GLN A 98 -5.98 -4.43 1.87
N ALA A 99 -4.81 -4.22 2.48
CA ALA A 99 -4.66 -3.38 3.66
C ALA A 99 -4.16 -1.96 3.36
N ALA A 100 -3.46 -1.74 2.25
CA ALA A 100 -2.76 -0.48 1.99
C ALA A 100 -3.69 0.74 1.93
N GLY A 101 -4.88 0.57 1.33
CA GLY A 101 -5.87 1.64 1.28
C GLY A 101 -6.30 2.08 2.67
N TRP A 102 -6.70 1.15 3.51
CA TRP A 102 -7.11 1.43 4.88
C TRP A 102 -5.98 2.07 5.70
N SER A 103 -4.78 1.52 5.62
CA SER A 103 -3.61 2.06 6.31
C SER A 103 -3.25 3.48 5.83
N SER A 104 -3.58 3.85 4.59
CA SER A 104 -3.32 5.20 4.06
C SER A 104 -4.20 6.30 4.68
N ILE A 105 -5.29 5.93 5.37
CA ILE A 105 -6.22 6.90 5.99
C ILE A 105 -5.51 7.79 7.00
N MET A 106 -4.66 7.21 7.86
CA MET A 106 -3.93 7.96 8.88
C MET A 106 -3.00 9.01 8.27
N TYR A 107 -2.29 8.64 7.21
CA TYR A 107 -1.41 9.58 6.48
C TYR A 107 -2.21 10.64 5.72
N THR A 108 -3.33 10.25 5.10
CA THR A 108 -4.21 11.19 4.39
C THR A 108 -4.83 12.22 5.35
N ALA A 109 -5.21 11.80 6.55
CA ALA A 109 -5.73 12.70 7.59
C ALA A 109 -4.63 13.65 8.09
N ALA A 110 -3.41 13.17 8.28
CA ALA A 110 -2.28 14.00 8.67
C ALA A 110 -1.94 15.05 7.59
N LEU A 111 -1.95 14.65 6.30
CA LEU A 111 -1.75 15.57 5.19
C LEU A 111 -2.87 16.62 5.08
N ALA A 112 -4.11 16.24 5.39
CA ALA A 112 -5.23 17.21 5.37
C ALA A 112 -5.11 18.30 6.44
N ASN A 113 -4.40 18.01 7.54
CA ASN A 113 -4.09 18.97 8.61
C ASN A 113 -2.77 19.74 8.39
N ALA A 114 -2.00 19.36 7.36
CA ALA A 114 -0.81 20.11 6.98
C ALA A 114 -1.16 21.49 6.46
N SER A 115 -0.31 22.47 6.71
CA SER A 115 -0.55 23.84 6.32
C SER A 115 -0.58 23.98 4.79
N LYS A 116 -1.73 24.33 4.24
CA LYS A 116 -1.87 24.68 2.82
C LYS A 116 -1.02 25.87 2.42
N GLU A 117 -0.77 26.79 3.37
CA GLU A 117 0.07 27.96 3.16
C GLU A 117 1.50 27.55 2.77
N LEU A 118 2.04 26.47 3.35
CA LEU A 118 3.36 25.95 2.98
C LEU A 118 3.37 25.34 1.57
N GLU A 119 2.28 24.66 1.15
CA GLU A 119 2.17 24.13 -0.22
C GLU A 119 2.06 25.28 -1.24
N GLU A 120 1.28 26.32 -0.90
CA GLU A 120 1.13 27.52 -1.74
C GLU A 120 2.43 28.32 -1.83
N ALA A 121 3.13 28.52 -0.72
CA ALA A 121 4.44 29.18 -0.69
C ALA A 121 5.46 28.42 -1.54
N ALA A 122 5.57 27.09 -1.37
CA ALA A 122 6.46 26.26 -2.17
C ALA A 122 6.13 26.34 -3.67
N THR A 123 4.84 26.47 -4.01
CA THR A 123 4.42 26.63 -5.41
C THR A 123 4.84 27.99 -5.95
N MET A 124 4.74 29.05 -5.17
CA MET A 124 5.19 30.40 -5.53
C MET A 124 6.71 30.48 -5.71
N ASP A 125 7.46 29.71 -4.91
CA ASP A 125 8.91 29.56 -5.02
C ASP A 125 9.34 28.68 -6.21
N GLY A 126 8.40 28.19 -7.03
CA GLY A 126 8.69 27.39 -8.21
C GLY A 126 9.08 25.93 -7.92
N ALA A 127 8.78 25.44 -6.71
CA ALA A 127 9.08 24.06 -6.34
C ALA A 127 8.30 23.06 -7.23
N ASN A 128 9.00 22.10 -7.81
CA ASN A 128 8.38 21.03 -8.55
C ASN A 128 7.67 20.02 -7.61
N LEU A 129 6.88 19.13 -8.19
CA LEU A 129 6.04 18.19 -7.45
C LEU A 129 6.83 17.30 -6.47
N LEU A 130 7.99 16.80 -6.88
CA LEU A 130 8.84 15.98 -6.03
C LEU A 130 9.45 16.79 -4.88
N GLN A 131 9.84 18.03 -5.14
CA GLN A 131 10.33 18.94 -4.09
C GLN A 131 9.26 19.24 -3.05
N GLN A 132 8.02 19.49 -3.46
CA GLN A 132 6.91 19.68 -2.52
C GLN A 132 6.67 18.42 -1.65
N ILE A 133 6.72 17.22 -2.25
CA ILE A 133 6.59 15.97 -1.47
C ILE A 133 7.73 15.85 -0.44
N TRP A 134 8.98 16.05 -0.86
CA TRP A 134 10.14 15.84 0.01
C TRP A 134 10.31 16.90 1.09
N TYR A 135 10.05 18.17 0.78
CA TYR A 135 10.34 19.29 1.68
C TYR A 135 9.12 19.80 2.45
N VAL A 136 7.89 19.49 1.99
CA VAL A 136 6.66 19.97 2.64
C VAL A 136 5.84 18.80 3.18
N GLU A 137 5.42 17.87 2.32
CA GLU A 137 4.45 16.84 2.71
C GLU A 137 5.05 15.76 3.62
N LEU A 138 6.22 15.20 3.28
CA LEU A 138 6.87 14.17 4.10
C LEU A 138 7.28 14.69 5.48
N PRO A 139 7.88 15.89 5.63
CA PRO A 139 8.12 16.45 6.96
C PRO A 139 6.84 16.67 7.77
N ALA A 140 5.76 17.11 7.14
CA ALA A 140 4.48 17.33 7.80
C ALA A 140 3.89 16.05 8.42
N ILE A 141 4.08 14.88 7.79
CA ILE A 141 3.57 13.60 8.29
C ILE A 141 4.63 12.75 9.00
N LYS A 142 5.85 13.26 9.18
CA LYS A 142 6.98 12.51 9.76
C LYS A 142 6.63 11.82 11.08
N ASN A 143 5.96 12.53 11.98
CA ASN A 143 5.59 11.98 13.29
C ASN A 143 4.66 10.77 13.16
N ILE A 144 3.69 10.84 12.26
CA ILE A 144 2.77 9.71 11.97
C ILE A 144 3.53 8.55 11.35
N ILE A 145 4.47 8.82 10.44
CA ILE A 145 5.33 7.79 9.83
C ILE A 145 6.10 7.04 10.93
N VAL A 146 6.73 7.75 11.86
CA VAL A 146 7.51 7.14 12.95
C VAL A 146 6.61 6.30 13.86
N ILE A 147 5.45 6.83 14.27
CA ILE A 147 4.50 6.10 15.12
C ILE A 147 4.02 4.81 14.43
N GLN A 148 3.61 4.90 13.18
CA GLN A 148 3.13 3.75 12.43
C GLN A 148 4.23 2.71 12.18
N PHE A 149 5.47 3.17 11.96
CA PHE A 149 6.62 2.28 11.83
C PHE A 149 6.86 1.48 13.12
N ILE A 150 6.85 2.14 14.28
CA ILE A 150 7.02 1.48 15.58
C ILE A 150 5.91 0.46 15.82
N LEU A 151 4.65 0.83 15.55
CA LEU A 151 3.51 -0.07 15.71
C LEU A 151 3.59 -1.30 14.80
N GLN A 152 3.95 -1.11 13.53
CA GLN A 152 4.11 -2.22 12.59
C GLN A 152 5.33 -3.09 12.91
N ALA A 153 6.44 -2.48 13.33
CA ALA A 153 7.63 -3.21 13.77
C ALA A 153 7.34 -4.05 15.03
N GLY A 154 6.51 -3.55 15.95
CA GLY A 154 6.07 -4.30 17.12
C GLY A 154 5.20 -5.52 16.81
N ASN A 155 4.54 -5.55 15.66
CA ASN A 155 3.71 -6.67 15.20
C ASN A 155 4.46 -7.70 14.34
N ILE A 156 5.79 -7.66 14.30
CA ILE A 156 6.63 -8.61 13.51
C ILE A 156 6.58 -10.03 14.09
N MET A 157 6.28 -10.19 15.38
CA MET A 157 6.21 -11.49 16.07
C MET A 157 4.81 -11.86 16.49
#